data_e3245bb2c7e6b5a95608b8bed362aa12
#
_entry.id   e3245bb2c7e6b5a95608b8bed362aa12
#
_cell.length_a   1.000
_cell.length_b   1.000
_cell.length_c   1.000
_cell.angle_alpha   90.00
_cell.angle_beta   90.00
_cell.angle_gamma   90.00
#
_symmetry.space_group_name_H-M   'P 1'
#
loop_
_entity.id
_entity.type
_entity.pdbx_description
1 polymer ?
#
loop_
_entity_poly.entity_id
_entity_poly.type
_entity_poly.pdbx_seq_one_letter_code
_entity_poly.pdbx_strand_id
1 'polypeptide(L)' 'DTPVTINVLEMETIDGKDYYPVEVIAGDEGSEKLYGPYYVRLSDSRIFLKDSTTGQLVPYGV' A
#
# COMPACT_ATOMS: atom_id res chain seq x y z
N ASP A 1 19.05 13.73 -2.04
CA ASP A 1 17.65 13.32 -1.90
C ASP A 1 17.52 11.83 -2.17
N THR A 2 16.70 11.17 -1.38
CA THR A 2 16.45 9.74 -1.53
C THR A 2 15.45 9.51 -2.65
N PRO A 3 15.79 8.69 -3.67
CA PRO A 3 14.83 8.39 -4.72
C PRO A 3 13.63 7.62 -4.17
N VAL A 4 12.45 7.96 -4.65
CA VAL A 4 11.21 7.28 -4.26
C VAL A 4 10.44 6.91 -5.53
N THR A 5 10.06 5.64 -5.62
CA THR A 5 9.24 5.13 -6.71
C THR A 5 7.92 4.64 -6.15
N ILE A 6 6.83 5.04 -6.78
CA ILE A 6 5.50 4.63 -6.35
C ILE A 6 4.88 3.81 -7.48
N ASN A 7 4.50 2.57 -7.16
CA ASN A 7 3.85 1.66 -8.10
C ASN A 7 2.42 1.42 -7.67
N VAL A 8 1.46 1.74 -8.54
CA VAL A 8 0.05 1.45 -8.30
C VAL A 8 -0.27 0.15 -9.02
N LEU A 9 -0.69 -0.86 -8.26
CA LEU A 9 -0.99 -2.18 -8.80
C LEU A 9 -2.44 -2.27 -9.23
N GLU A 10 -2.83 -3.42 -9.80
CA GLU A 10 -4.19 -3.62 -10.25
C GLU A 10 -5.17 -3.61 -9.08
N MET A 11 -6.36 -3.06 -9.33
CA MET A 11 -7.41 -2.97 -8.32
C MET A 11 -7.78 -4.35 -7.78
N GLU A 12 -7.95 -4.43 -6.46
CA GLU A 12 -8.41 -5.65 -5.80
C GLU A 12 -9.72 -5.38 -5.08
N THR A 13 -10.59 -6.38 -5.09
CA THR A 13 -11.82 -6.32 -4.31
C THR A 13 -11.65 -7.18 -3.07
N ILE A 14 -11.79 -6.56 -1.89
CA ILE A 14 -11.65 -7.22 -0.60
C ILE A 14 -12.90 -6.96 0.22
N ASP A 15 -13.60 -8.01 0.63
CA ASP A 15 -14.85 -7.93 1.41
C ASP A 15 -15.87 -7.00 0.76
N GLY A 16 -16.00 -7.09 -0.57
CA GLY A 16 -16.96 -6.30 -1.32
C GLY A 16 -16.58 -4.85 -1.54
N LYS A 17 -15.37 -4.46 -1.19
CA LYS A 17 -14.88 -3.10 -1.39
C LYS A 17 -13.65 -3.10 -2.29
N ASP A 18 -13.54 -2.07 -3.11
CA ASP A 18 -12.46 -1.97 -4.07
C ASP A 18 -11.29 -1.15 -3.50
N TYR A 19 -10.08 -1.68 -3.69
CA TYR A 19 -8.85 -1.04 -3.24
C TYR A 19 -7.81 -1.05 -4.33
N TYR A 20 -6.95 -0.03 -4.33
CA TYR A 20 -5.74 -0.04 -5.15
C TYR A 20 -4.55 -0.34 -4.24
N PRO A 21 -3.85 -1.46 -4.44
CA PRO A 21 -2.59 -1.68 -3.74
C PRO A 21 -1.53 -0.73 -4.30
N VAL A 22 -0.77 -0.10 -3.41
CA VAL A 22 0.29 0.83 -3.80
C VAL A 22 1.57 0.43 -3.09
N GLU A 23 2.63 0.25 -3.88
CA GLU A 23 3.95 -0.06 -3.33
C GLU A 23 4.83 1.18 -3.40
N VAL A 24 5.59 1.41 -2.34
CA VAL A 24 6.54 2.52 -2.29
C VAL A 24 7.94 1.93 -2.15
N ILE A 25 8.80 2.27 -3.10
CA ILE A 25 10.19 1.82 -3.08
C ILE A 25 11.07 3.04 -2.86
N ALA A 26 11.84 3.03 -1.78
CA ALA A 26 12.67 4.17 -1.42
C ALA A 26 14.09 3.73 -1.08
N GLY A 27 15.05 4.55 -1.44
CA GLY A 27 16.44 4.30 -1.15
C GLY A 27 17.32 4.43 -2.38
N ASP A 28 18.62 4.40 -2.17
CA ASP A 28 19.62 4.47 -3.24
C ASP A 28 19.67 3.14 -3.99
N GLU A 29 20.13 3.20 -5.23
CA GLU A 29 20.30 2.00 -6.04
C GLU A 29 21.16 0.97 -5.29
N GLY A 30 20.64 -0.25 -5.20
CA GLY A 30 21.30 -1.32 -4.46
C GLY A 30 20.94 -1.38 -2.99
N SER A 31 20.29 -0.34 -2.46
CA SER A 31 19.88 -0.27 -1.05
C SER A 31 18.40 0.07 -0.90
N GLU A 32 17.61 -0.18 -1.93
CA GLU A 32 16.21 0.15 -1.92
C GLU A 32 15.43 -0.73 -0.96
N LYS A 33 14.41 -0.14 -0.33
CA LYS A 33 13.48 -0.88 0.53
C LYS A 33 12.08 -0.72 -0.01
N LEU A 34 11.32 -1.83 0.06
CA LEU A 34 9.93 -1.86 -0.34
C LEU A 34 9.05 -1.62 0.89
N TYR A 35 8.19 -0.62 0.81
CA TYR A 35 7.21 -0.32 1.84
C TYR A 35 5.80 -0.62 1.32
N GLY A 36 4.97 -1.17 2.17
CA GLY A 36 3.62 -1.52 1.80
C GLY A 36 3.49 -3.02 1.53
N PRO A 37 2.51 -3.44 0.71
CA PRO A 37 1.63 -2.53 -0.02
C PRO A 37 0.66 -1.79 0.87
N TYR A 38 0.41 -0.53 0.52
CA TYR A 38 -0.67 0.25 1.12
C TYR A 38 -1.90 0.06 0.26
N TYR A 39 -3.05 -0.05 0.89
CA TYR A 39 -4.32 -0.24 0.16
C TYR A 39 -5.14 1.02 0.25
N VAL A 40 -5.45 1.62 -0.89
CA VAL A 40 -6.25 2.85 -0.95
C VAL A 40 -7.67 2.47 -1.33
N ARG A 41 -8.62 2.67 -0.42
CA ARG A 41 -10.02 2.35 -0.68
C ARG A 41 -10.65 3.40 -1.59
N LEU A 42 -11.31 2.95 -2.65
CA LEU A 42 -11.86 3.86 -3.64
C LEU A 42 -13.01 4.72 -3.11
N SER A 43 -13.83 4.16 -2.22
CA SER A 43 -15.04 4.86 -1.79
C SER A 43 -14.76 6.16 -1.03
N ASP A 44 -13.64 6.22 -0.28
CA ASP A 44 -13.33 7.38 0.55
C ASP A 44 -11.85 7.75 0.56
N SER A 45 -11.05 7.12 -0.28
CA SER A 45 -9.60 7.36 -0.40
C SER A 45 -8.83 7.13 0.89
N ARG A 46 -9.36 6.33 1.79
CA ARG A 46 -8.65 5.97 3.02
C ARG A 46 -7.55 4.97 2.74
N ILE A 47 -6.47 5.07 3.51
CA ILE A 47 -5.31 4.21 3.35
C ILE A 47 -5.31 3.15 4.44
N PHE A 48 -5.02 1.90 4.04
CA PHE A 48 -4.96 0.77 4.95
C PHE A 48 -3.66 0.02 4.75
N LEU A 49 -3.22 -0.64 5.82
CA LEU A 49 -2.12 -1.60 5.75
C LEU A 49 -2.67 -2.99 6.01
N LYS A 50 -2.08 -3.98 5.35
CA LYS A 50 -2.45 -5.36 5.58
C LYS A 50 -1.66 -5.90 6.77
N ASP A 51 -2.37 -6.38 7.78
CA ASP A 51 -1.74 -7.00 8.95
C ASP A 51 -1.12 -8.33 8.53
N SER A 52 0.19 -8.47 8.71
CA SER A 52 0.90 -9.70 8.31
C SER A 52 0.52 -10.91 9.16
N THR A 53 -0.03 -10.69 10.35
CA THR A 53 -0.42 -11.77 11.24
C THR A 53 -1.81 -12.31 10.92
N THR A 54 -2.77 -11.42 10.68
CA THR A 54 -4.16 -11.81 10.45
C THR A 54 -4.59 -11.75 9.00
N GLY A 55 -3.84 -11.04 8.16
CA GLY A 55 -4.19 -10.81 6.77
C GLY A 55 -5.30 -9.80 6.56
N GLN A 56 -5.72 -9.13 7.62
CA GLN A 56 -6.80 -8.15 7.54
C GLN A 56 -6.25 -6.75 7.31
N LEU A 57 -7.06 -5.89 6.68
CA LEU A 57 -6.69 -4.50 6.48
C LEU A 57 -6.99 -3.69 7.73
N VAL A 58 -6.02 -2.87 8.13
CA VAL A 58 -6.18 -1.97 9.28
C VAL A 58 -5.93 -0.53 8.82
N PRO A 59 -6.67 0.45 9.34
CA PRO A 59 -6.49 1.84 8.94
C PRO A 59 -5.06 2.32 9.26
N TYR A 60 -4.49 3.08 8.33
CA TYR A 60 -3.15 3.61 8.47
C TYR A 60 -3.21 5.11 8.73
N GLY A 61 -2.45 5.58 9.71
CA GLY A 61 -2.30 7.00 9.95
C GLY A 61 -3.50 7.67 10.59
N VAL A 62 -4.25 6.96 11.36
CA VAL A 62 -5.41 7.53 12.05
C VAL A 62 -5.01 8.17 13.36
#